data_4f17fd4c8b12deffc2b773d9e451b7a0
#
_entry.id   4f17fd4c8b12deffc2b773d9e451b7a0
#
_cell.length_a   1.000
_cell.length_b   1.000
_cell.length_c   1.000
_cell.angle_alpha   90.00
_cell.angle_beta   90.00
_cell.angle_gamma   90.00
#
_symmetry.space_group_name_H-M   'P 1'
#
loop_
_entity.id
_entity.type
_entity.pdbx_description
1 polymer ?
#
loop_
_entity_poly.entity_id
_entity_poly.type
_entity_poly.pdbx_seq_one_letter_code
_entity_poly.pdbx_strand_id
1 'polypeptide(L)'
;MIAQWQIDQFHQQGFLVVEEVLSSADIAALQSDFDGWVEESRRHATAWGETLDGRPRFDIERDHAPDHPSLRRVASPTEISEAYRHTALNSRMATIAAQLIGGSGTRFHHSKINSKLPHTATEVKWHQDF
;
A
#
# COMPACT_ATOMS: atom_id res chain seq x y z
N MET A 1 19.96 6.29 5.11
CA MET A 1 20.04 7.37 4.10
C MET A 1 20.54 6.76 2.81
N ILE A 2 20.07 7.26 1.67
CA ILE A 2 20.55 6.87 0.33
C ILE A 2 21.71 7.78 -0.09
N ALA A 3 22.54 7.30 -1.01
CA ALA A 3 23.68 8.05 -1.54
C ALA A 3 23.25 9.12 -2.56
N GLN A 4 24.08 10.14 -2.78
CA GLN A 4 23.77 11.22 -3.73
C GLN A 4 23.53 10.68 -5.16
N TRP A 5 24.32 9.72 -5.63
CA TRP A 5 24.12 9.14 -6.96
C TRP A 5 22.74 8.46 -7.14
N GLN A 6 22.14 7.93 -6.07
CA GLN A 6 20.78 7.37 -6.11
C GLN A 6 19.73 8.47 -6.25
N ILE A 7 19.93 9.60 -5.60
CA ILE A 7 19.07 10.79 -5.75
C ILE A 7 19.17 11.32 -7.18
N ASP A 8 20.39 11.42 -7.71
CA ASP A 8 20.65 11.87 -9.09
C ASP A 8 20.01 10.92 -10.10
N GLN A 9 20.12 9.60 -9.89
CA GLN A 9 19.46 8.59 -10.71
C GLN A 9 17.95 8.76 -10.72
N PHE A 10 17.33 8.95 -9.53
CA PHE A 10 15.89 9.18 -9.42
C PHE A 10 15.44 10.39 -10.23
N HIS A 11 16.16 11.51 -10.13
CA HIS A 11 15.82 12.73 -10.88
C HIS A 11 16.02 12.59 -12.39
N GLN A 12 16.99 11.78 -12.82
CA GLN A 12 17.23 11.54 -14.24
C GLN A 12 16.27 10.54 -14.87
N GLN A 13 15.94 9.46 -14.14
CA GLN A 13 15.18 8.33 -14.67
C GLN A 13 13.71 8.32 -14.25
N GLY A 14 13.34 9.08 -13.22
CA GLY A 14 11.99 9.13 -12.67
C GLY A 14 11.66 7.98 -11.72
N PHE A 15 12.59 7.09 -11.45
CA PHE A 15 12.42 5.99 -10.48
C PHE A 15 13.75 5.60 -9.82
N LEU A 16 13.63 4.93 -8.68
CA LEU A 16 14.76 4.33 -7.95
C LEU A 16 14.31 3.02 -7.30
N VAL A 17 15.14 2.00 -7.39
CA VAL A 17 14.96 0.76 -6.63
C VAL A 17 15.97 0.75 -5.48
N VAL A 18 15.47 0.58 -4.27
CA VAL A 18 16.29 0.45 -3.06
C VAL A 18 15.94 -0.87 -2.39
N GLU A 19 16.92 -1.75 -2.29
CA GLU A 19 16.73 -3.07 -1.70
C GLU A 19 16.80 -3.03 -0.16
N GLU A 20 16.21 -4.02 0.49
CA GLU A 20 16.28 -4.23 1.95
C GLU A 20 15.84 -3.01 2.77
N VAL A 21 14.81 -2.30 2.31
CA VAL A 21 14.31 -1.10 2.99
C VAL A 21 13.51 -1.45 4.24
N LEU A 22 12.78 -2.56 4.20
CA LEU A 22 11.99 -3.11 5.31
C LEU A 22 12.62 -4.40 5.82
N SER A 23 12.54 -4.64 7.11
CA SER A 23 12.95 -5.90 7.71
C SER A 23 11.97 -7.03 7.36
N SER A 24 12.44 -8.29 7.50
CA SER A 24 11.55 -9.44 7.33
C SER A 24 10.38 -9.42 8.32
N ALA A 25 10.57 -8.87 9.51
CA ALA A 25 9.51 -8.73 10.50
C ALA A 25 8.46 -7.69 10.07
N ASP A 26 8.88 -6.55 9.49
CA ASP A 26 7.95 -5.55 8.95
C ASP A 26 7.13 -6.14 7.80
N ILE A 27 7.78 -6.86 6.89
CA ILE A 27 7.10 -7.52 5.76
C ILE A 27 6.10 -8.56 6.27
N ALA A 28 6.49 -9.39 7.24
CA ALA A 28 5.60 -10.39 7.82
C ALA A 28 4.37 -9.76 8.50
N ALA A 29 4.55 -8.64 9.20
CA ALA A 29 3.45 -7.92 9.83
C ALA A 29 2.48 -7.33 8.79
N LEU A 30 2.98 -6.71 7.71
CA LEU A 30 2.16 -6.21 6.61
C LEU A 30 1.38 -7.34 5.92
N GLN A 31 2.03 -8.47 5.66
CA GLN A 31 1.40 -9.65 5.06
C GLN A 31 0.31 -10.23 5.96
N SER A 32 0.58 -10.35 7.26
CA SER A 32 -0.39 -10.87 8.23
C SER A 32 -1.68 -10.05 8.26
N ASP A 33 -1.57 -8.72 8.26
CA ASP A 33 -2.74 -7.84 8.24
C ASP A 33 -3.50 -7.96 6.91
N PHE A 34 -2.78 -7.99 5.80
CA PHE A 34 -3.39 -8.13 4.47
C PHE A 34 -4.11 -9.48 4.32
N ASP A 35 -3.47 -10.58 4.71
CA ASP A 35 -4.06 -11.93 4.66
C ASP A 35 -5.32 -12.01 5.55
N GLY A 36 -5.29 -11.35 6.72
CA GLY A 36 -6.47 -11.23 7.60
C GLY A 36 -7.64 -10.53 6.90
N TRP A 37 -7.40 -9.47 6.16
CA TRP A 37 -8.44 -8.75 5.39
C TRP A 37 -8.94 -9.58 4.20
N VAL A 38 -8.08 -10.31 3.53
CA VAL A 38 -8.50 -11.26 2.48
C VAL A 38 -9.41 -12.34 3.06
N GLU A 39 -9.06 -12.89 4.22
CA GLU A 39 -9.88 -13.90 4.88
C GLU A 39 -11.23 -13.32 5.37
N GLU A 40 -11.23 -12.10 5.92
CA GLU A 40 -12.46 -11.40 6.29
C GLU A 40 -13.36 -11.14 5.08
N SER A 41 -12.79 -10.84 3.91
CA SER A 41 -13.53 -10.54 2.69
C SER A 41 -14.51 -11.65 2.30
N ARG A 42 -14.20 -12.90 2.64
CA ARG A 42 -15.07 -14.08 2.38
C ARG A 42 -16.47 -13.95 2.96
N ARG A 43 -16.67 -13.08 3.94
CA ARG A 43 -17.95 -12.84 4.61
C ARG A 43 -18.74 -11.68 4.04
N HIS A 44 -18.19 -11.00 3.02
CA HIS A 44 -18.79 -9.80 2.43
C HIS A 44 -19.12 -10.03 0.96
N ALA A 45 -20.32 -9.62 0.55
CA ALA A 45 -20.76 -9.68 -0.85
C ALA A 45 -20.59 -8.34 -1.60
N THR A 46 -20.28 -7.26 -0.87
CA THR A 46 -20.09 -5.90 -1.38
C THR A 46 -18.96 -5.23 -0.63
N ALA A 47 -18.52 -4.07 -1.10
CA ALA A 47 -17.56 -3.22 -0.39
C ALA A 47 -18.05 -2.96 1.04
N TRP A 48 -17.11 -2.93 2.00
CA TRP A 48 -17.42 -2.76 3.42
C TRP A 48 -16.38 -1.91 4.16
N GLY A 49 -16.67 -1.63 5.44
CA GLY A 49 -15.86 -0.75 6.27
C GLY A 49 -15.86 0.69 5.76
N GLU A 50 -15.46 1.61 6.62
CA GLU A 50 -15.45 3.04 6.31
C GLU A 50 -14.13 3.66 6.74
N THR A 51 -13.58 4.52 5.89
CA THR A 51 -12.44 5.36 6.18
C THR A 51 -12.86 6.58 6.99
N LEU A 52 -11.92 7.26 7.63
CA LEU A 52 -12.24 8.50 8.39
C LEU A 52 -12.87 9.60 7.54
N ASP A 53 -12.65 9.58 6.23
CA ASP A 53 -13.27 10.52 5.28
C ASP A 53 -14.55 9.98 4.61
N GLY A 54 -15.12 8.88 5.12
CA GLY A 54 -16.44 8.37 4.73
C GLY A 54 -16.46 7.55 3.43
N ARG A 55 -15.32 7.08 2.92
CA ARG A 55 -15.25 6.20 1.75
C ARG A 55 -15.27 4.72 2.16
N PRO A 56 -15.74 3.81 1.29
CA PRO A 56 -15.58 2.38 1.50
C PRO A 56 -14.10 2.03 1.70
N ARG A 57 -13.81 1.29 2.77
CA ARG A 57 -12.44 0.89 3.09
C ARG A 57 -11.97 -0.29 2.26
N PHE A 58 -12.79 -1.33 2.19
CA PHE A 58 -12.47 -2.56 1.49
C PHE A 58 -13.33 -2.70 0.25
N ASP A 59 -12.67 -2.95 -0.88
CA ASP A 59 -13.32 -3.05 -2.17
C ASP A 59 -12.98 -4.40 -2.82
N ILE A 60 -13.97 -5.04 -3.42
CA ILE A 60 -13.88 -6.37 -4.00
C ILE A 60 -14.25 -6.34 -5.48
N GLU A 61 -13.72 -7.28 -6.23
CA GLU A 61 -14.07 -7.47 -7.63
C GLU A 61 -15.44 -8.14 -7.79
N ARG A 62 -16.00 -7.99 -9.00
CA ARG A 62 -17.30 -8.60 -9.35
C ARG A 62 -17.28 -10.13 -9.37
N ASP A 63 -16.09 -10.75 -9.50
CA ASP A 63 -15.90 -12.20 -9.46
C ASP A 63 -15.63 -12.72 -8.04
N HIS A 64 -15.75 -11.86 -7.03
CA HIS A 64 -15.56 -12.22 -5.63
C HIS A 64 -16.62 -13.22 -5.15
N ALA A 65 -16.16 -14.25 -4.45
CA ALA A 65 -17.01 -15.23 -3.78
C ALA A 65 -16.33 -15.73 -2.49
N PRO A 66 -17.06 -16.33 -1.53
CA PRO A 66 -16.48 -16.85 -0.29
C PRO A 66 -15.36 -17.87 -0.50
N ASP A 67 -15.46 -18.69 -1.55
CA ASP A 67 -14.46 -19.68 -1.96
C ASP A 67 -13.43 -19.11 -2.96
N HIS A 68 -13.67 -17.91 -3.49
CA HIS A 68 -12.81 -17.21 -4.44
C HIS A 68 -12.66 -15.73 -4.07
N PRO A 69 -11.87 -15.40 -3.00
CA PRO A 69 -11.76 -14.04 -2.55
C PRO A 69 -11.02 -13.16 -3.58
N SER A 70 -11.61 -12.01 -3.88
CA SER A 70 -11.10 -11.03 -4.83
C SER A 70 -11.04 -9.62 -4.20
N LEU A 71 -10.38 -9.50 -3.04
CA LEU A 71 -10.11 -8.21 -2.43
C LEU A 71 -9.14 -7.44 -3.32
N ARG A 72 -9.61 -6.35 -3.92
CA ARG A 72 -8.82 -5.57 -4.89
C ARG A 72 -8.20 -4.30 -4.33
N ARG A 73 -8.79 -3.74 -3.28
CA ARG A 73 -8.30 -2.49 -2.70
C ARG A 73 -8.60 -2.40 -1.20
N VAL A 74 -7.64 -1.87 -0.46
CA VAL A 74 -7.83 -1.40 0.91
C VAL A 74 -7.46 0.08 0.95
N ALA A 75 -8.45 0.94 1.23
CA ALA A 75 -8.26 2.38 1.36
C ALA A 75 -7.79 2.73 2.77
N SER A 76 -6.81 3.62 2.86
CA SER A 76 -6.27 4.14 4.13
C SER A 76 -5.92 3.04 5.16
N PRO A 77 -5.12 2.02 4.78
CA PRO A 77 -4.75 0.94 5.71
C PRO A 77 -4.01 1.45 6.96
N THR A 78 -3.38 2.61 6.88
CA THR A 78 -2.71 3.28 8.01
C THR A 78 -3.66 3.71 9.12
N GLU A 79 -4.96 3.78 8.88
CA GLU A 79 -5.95 4.10 9.90
C GLU A 79 -6.27 2.92 10.82
N ILE A 80 -6.10 1.69 10.31
CA ILE A 80 -6.54 0.45 10.98
C ILE A 80 -5.42 -0.55 11.26
N SER A 81 -4.22 -0.32 10.73
CA SER A 81 -3.05 -1.20 10.92
C SER A 81 -1.85 -0.41 11.42
N GLU A 82 -1.30 -0.86 12.54
CA GLU A 82 -0.05 -0.31 13.09
C GLU A 82 1.14 -0.63 12.17
N ALA A 83 1.18 -1.82 11.56
CA ALA A 83 2.23 -2.20 10.62
C ALA A 83 2.27 -1.27 9.41
N TYR A 84 1.12 -0.97 8.80
CA TYR A 84 1.03 -0.03 7.68
C TYR A 84 1.33 1.41 8.12
N ARG A 85 0.90 1.81 9.30
CA ARG A 85 1.21 3.14 9.85
C ARG A 85 2.70 3.31 10.11
N HIS A 86 3.32 2.33 10.79
CA HIS A 86 4.76 2.34 11.04
C HIS A 86 5.56 2.40 9.74
N THR A 87 5.22 1.57 8.77
CA THR A 87 5.87 1.53 7.45
C THR A 87 5.78 2.88 6.74
N ALA A 88 4.60 3.49 6.71
CA ALA A 88 4.38 4.75 6.01
C ALA A 88 5.06 5.97 6.68
N LEU A 89 5.14 5.98 8.01
CA LEU A 89 5.54 7.18 8.75
C LEU A 89 6.91 7.08 9.42
N ASN A 90 7.31 5.89 9.86
CA ASN A 90 8.46 5.71 10.76
C ASN A 90 9.53 4.76 10.21
N SER A 91 9.31 4.13 9.06
CA SER A 91 10.28 3.22 8.47
C SER A 91 11.38 3.96 7.70
N ARG A 92 12.42 3.21 7.34
CA ARG A 92 13.46 3.70 6.41
C ARG A 92 12.87 4.14 5.05
N MET A 93 11.76 3.55 4.62
CA MET A 93 11.07 3.93 3.40
C MET A 93 10.58 5.39 3.44
N ALA A 94 9.99 5.82 4.57
CA ALA A 94 9.56 7.20 4.77
C ALA A 94 10.74 8.19 4.70
N THR A 95 11.87 7.83 5.31
CA THR A 95 13.10 8.64 5.26
C THR A 95 13.66 8.76 3.84
N ILE A 96 13.67 7.67 3.07
CA ILE A 96 14.11 7.66 1.67
C ILE A 96 13.20 8.53 0.81
N ALA A 97 11.87 8.39 0.97
CA ALA A 97 10.91 9.22 0.26
C ALA A 97 11.13 10.71 0.55
N ALA A 98 11.38 11.08 1.80
CA ALA A 98 11.69 12.46 2.18
C ALA A 98 12.99 12.98 1.51
N GLN A 99 14.01 12.14 1.41
CA GLN A 99 15.26 12.51 0.71
C GLN A 99 15.06 12.71 -0.78
N LEU A 100 14.25 11.88 -1.45
CA LEU A 100 13.98 11.97 -2.89
C LEU A 100 13.12 13.19 -3.25
N ILE A 101 12.12 13.51 -2.40
CA ILE A 101 11.26 14.68 -2.60
C ILE A 101 12.04 15.97 -2.34
N GLY A 102 12.96 15.94 -1.38
CA GLY A 102 13.77 17.09 -1.00
C GLY A 102 13.01 18.15 -0.21
N GLY A 103 13.66 19.29 0.03
CA GLY A 103 13.08 20.42 0.76
C GLY A 103 13.17 20.28 2.29
N SER A 104 12.34 21.03 3.02
CA SER A 104 12.37 21.12 4.49
C SER A 104 11.60 20.02 5.21
N GLY A 105 10.97 19.11 4.48
CA GLY A 105 10.22 17.98 5.01
C GLY A 105 9.14 17.48 4.07
N THR A 106 8.57 16.33 4.41
CA THR A 106 7.48 15.70 3.67
C THR A 106 6.27 15.51 4.57
N ARG A 107 5.09 15.50 3.97
CA ARG A 107 3.83 15.21 4.65
C ARG A 107 3.23 13.94 4.06
N PHE A 108 2.85 13.02 4.92
CA PHE A 108 2.01 11.90 4.51
C PHE A 108 0.63 12.43 4.09
N HIS A 109 0.17 12.04 2.91
CA HIS A 109 -1.12 12.48 2.38
C HIS A 109 -2.18 11.39 2.58
N HIS A 110 -2.00 10.23 1.94
CA HIS A 110 -2.87 9.07 2.09
C HIS A 110 -2.16 7.80 1.64
N SER A 111 -2.78 6.66 1.91
CA SER A 111 -2.31 5.37 1.42
C SER A 111 -3.46 4.52 0.89
N LYS A 112 -3.15 3.62 -0.01
CA LYS A 112 -4.04 2.56 -0.47
C LYS A 112 -3.22 1.33 -0.83
N ILE A 113 -3.83 0.17 -0.72
CA ILE A 113 -3.33 -1.07 -1.29
C ILE A 113 -4.17 -1.38 -2.52
N ASN A 114 -3.51 -1.59 -3.65
CA ASN A 114 -4.12 -2.23 -4.81
C ASN A 114 -3.60 -3.66 -4.86
N SER A 115 -4.52 -4.62 -4.91
CA SER A 115 -4.20 -6.04 -4.88
C SER A 115 -4.68 -6.73 -6.14
N LYS A 116 -3.83 -7.63 -6.65
CA LYS A 116 -4.16 -8.57 -7.73
C LYS A 116 -3.94 -9.97 -7.16
N LEU A 117 -4.96 -10.54 -6.57
CA LEU A 117 -4.90 -11.91 -6.08
C LEU A 117 -4.85 -12.91 -7.25
N PRO A 118 -4.23 -14.08 -7.07
CA PRO A 118 -4.18 -15.11 -8.11
C PRO A 118 -5.59 -15.49 -8.61
N HIS A 119 -5.70 -15.68 -9.92
CA HIS A 119 -6.94 -16.09 -10.58
C HIS A 119 -8.12 -15.10 -10.44
N THR A 120 -7.86 -13.83 -10.17
CA THR A 120 -8.89 -12.78 -10.09
C THR A 120 -8.88 -11.91 -11.34
N ALA A 121 -10.02 -11.23 -11.61
CA ALA A 121 -10.19 -10.35 -12.75
C ALA A 121 -9.61 -8.93 -12.54
N THR A 122 -8.93 -8.67 -11.43
CA THR A 122 -8.44 -7.34 -11.10
C THR A 122 -7.43 -6.83 -12.13
N GLU A 123 -7.74 -5.71 -12.73
CA GLU A 123 -6.89 -5.01 -13.69
C GLU A 123 -6.50 -3.62 -13.14
N VAL A 124 -5.22 -3.28 -13.22
CA VAL A 124 -4.74 -1.91 -12.97
C VAL A 124 -4.17 -1.37 -14.28
N LYS A 125 -4.86 -0.39 -14.86
CA LYS A 125 -4.44 0.26 -16.11
C LYS A 125 -3.28 1.22 -15.84
N TRP A 126 -2.47 1.48 -16.87
CA TRP A 126 -1.48 2.53 -16.82
C TRP A 126 -2.15 3.89 -16.56
N HIS A 127 -1.62 4.65 -15.62
CA HIS A 127 -2.15 5.95 -15.20
C HIS A 127 -1.05 6.82 -14.58
N GLN A 128 -1.35 8.09 -14.43
CA GLN A 128 -0.58 9.01 -13.60
C GLN A 128 -1.34 9.27 -12.30
N ASP A 129 -0.63 9.36 -11.20
CA ASP A 129 -1.17 9.82 -9.92
C ASP A 129 -1.06 11.36 -9.84
N PHE A 130 -2.14 12.01 -9.41
CA PHE A 130 -2.23 13.47 -9.28
C PHE A 130 -2.41 13.87 -7.83
#